data_2c76563ddedbdd368b72eeed701893e7
#
_entry.id   2c76563ddedbdd368b72eeed701893e7
#
_cell.length_a   1.000
_cell.length_b   1.000
_cell.length_c   1.000
_cell.angle_alpha   90.00
_cell.angle_beta   90.00
_cell.angle_gamma   90.00
#
_symmetry.space_group_name_H-M   'P 1'
#
loop_
_entity.id
_entity.type
_entity.pdbx_description
1 polymer ?
#
loop_
_entity_poly.entity_id
_entity_poly.type
_entity_poly.pdbx_seq_one_letter_code
_entity_poly.pdbx_strand_id
1 'polypeptide(L)'
;MEMAVSMMRLDKLLTEMGEGTRQEVKKLIRKGQVSVNGTIVKIPDQKVNEQTATIRCQGRNVCYEPVVYYMMHKPAGVVSATEDKKEKTVLDLLERPVRTGVFPVGRLDKDTEGLLLL
;
A
#
# COMPACT_ATOMS: atom_id res chain seq x y z
N MET A 1 29.35 9.36 -13.65
CA MET A 1 28.44 8.20 -13.76
C MET A 1 27.00 8.69 -13.67
N GLU A 2 26.23 8.45 -14.69
CA GLU A 2 24.83 8.82 -14.65
C GLU A 2 24.06 7.78 -13.86
N MET A 3 23.26 8.28 -12.92
CA MET A 3 22.29 7.43 -12.24
C MET A 3 21.01 7.45 -13.02
N ALA A 4 20.50 6.28 -13.38
CA ALA A 4 19.22 6.19 -14.04
C ALA A 4 18.14 6.75 -13.09
N VAL A 5 17.35 7.70 -13.58
CA VAL A 5 16.21 8.23 -12.83
C VAL A 5 15.06 7.24 -13.01
N SER A 6 14.61 6.67 -11.90
CA SER A 6 13.47 5.76 -11.91
C SER A 6 12.18 6.57 -11.92
N MET A 7 11.34 6.32 -12.91
CA MET A 7 10.06 7.01 -13.05
C MET A 7 8.93 5.99 -13.09
N MET A 8 7.89 6.27 -12.35
CA MET A 8 6.73 5.39 -12.24
C MET A 8 5.45 6.19 -12.50
N ARG A 9 4.46 5.55 -13.10
CA ARG A 9 3.15 6.17 -13.26
C ARG A 9 2.52 6.40 -11.89
N LEU A 10 1.92 7.57 -11.72
CA LEU A 10 1.31 7.95 -10.44
C LEU A 10 0.19 6.98 -10.05
N ASP A 11 -0.65 6.56 -10.98
CA ASP A 11 -1.72 5.62 -10.69
C ASP A 11 -1.18 4.26 -10.24
N LYS A 12 -0.10 3.80 -10.86
CA LYS A 12 0.55 2.54 -10.46
C LYS A 12 1.12 2.65 -9.05
N LEU A 13 1.82 3.73 -8.74
CA LEU A 13 2.41 3.95 -7.43
C LEU A 13 1.35 3.92 -6.33
N LEU A 14 0.27 4.66 -6.50
CA LEU A 14 -0.80 4.73 -5.51
C LEU A 14 -1.51 3.39 -5.35
N THR A 15 -1.72 2.67 -6.45
CA THR A 15 -2.32 1.34 -6.41
C THR A 15 -1.42 0.36 -5.65
N GLU A 16 -0.13 0.36 -5.93
CA GLU A 16 0.83 -0.51 -5.21
C GLU A 16 0.91 -0.18 -3.74
N MET A 17 0.77 1.08 -3.37
CA MET A 17 0.81 1.50 -1.97
C MET A 17 -0.54 1.32 -1.25
N GLY A 18 -1.51 0.70 -1.90
CA GLY A 18 -2.77 0.31 -1.27
C GLY A 18 -3.81 1.40 -1.14
N GLU A 19 -3.69 2.50 -1.91
CA GLU A 19 -4.63 3.61 -1.85
C GLU A 19 -5.99 3.30 -2.48
N GLY A 20 -6.09 2.19 -3.20
CA GLY A 20 -7.32 1.73 -3.81
C GLY A 20 -7.05 0.85 -5.02
N THR A 21 -8.10 0.39 -5.68
CA THR A 21 -7.98 -0.28 -6.97
C THR A 21 -7.48 0.71 -8.00
N ARG A 22 -7.03 0.19 -9.15
CA ARG A 22 -6.54 1.05 -10.21
C ARG A 22 -7.58 2.07 -10.67
N GLN A 23 -8.84 1.65 -10.79
CA GLN A 23 -9.92 2.55 -11.16
C GLN A 23 -10.25 3.57 -10.09
N GLU A 24 -10.26 3.16 -8.82
CA GLU A 24 -10.48 4.07 -7.71
C GLU A 24 -9.38 5.13 -7.62
N VAL A 25 -8.13 4.72 -7.78
CA VAL A 25 -6.98 5.63 -7.78
C VAL A 25 -7.09 6.64 -8.93
N LYS A 26 -7.45 6.19 -10.13
CA LYS A 26 -7.64 7.10 -11.26
C LYS A 26 -8.73 8.15 -10.97
N LYS A 27 -9.81 7.75 -10.34
CA LYS A 27 -10.85 8.70 -9.92
C LYS A 27 -10.33 9.71 -8.92
N LEU A 28 -9.56 9.28 -7.92
CA LEU A 28 -8.96 10.17 -6.92
C LEU A 28 -8.07 11.22 -7.59
N ILE A 29 -7.24 10.79 -8.53
CA ILE A 29 -6.35 11.69 -9.26
C ILE A 29 -7.15 12.71 -10.06
N ARG A 30 -8.15 12.25 -10.81
CA ARG A 30 -8.97 13.13 -11.64
C ARG A 30 -9.79 14.14 -10.82
N LYS A 31 -10.14 13.79 -9.59
CA LYS A 31 -10.88 14.68 -8.69
C LYS A 31 -10.00 15.69 -7.96
N GLY A 32 -8.68 15.66 -8.19
CA GLY A 32 -7.76 16.59 -7.54
C GLY A 32 -7.43 16.22 -6.09
N GLN A 33 -7.58 14.95 -5.72
CA GLN A 33 -7.29 14.46 -4.38
C GLN A 33 -5.82 14.08 -4.18
N VAL A 34 -4.99 14.22 -5.21
CA VAL A 34 -3.59 13.81 -5.20
C VAL A 34 -2.71 14.98 -5.60
N SER A 35 -1.65 15.21 -4.83
CA SER A 35 -0.63 16.20 -5.16
C SER A 35 0.74 15.56 -5.25
N VAL A 36 1.59 16.13 -6.09
CA VAL A 36 2.99 15.72 -6.25
C VAL A 36 3.85 16.97 -6.09
N ASN A 37 4.75 16.95 -5.13
CA ASN A 37 5.63 18.08 -4.83
C ASN A 37 4.85 19.39 -4.63
N GLY A 38 3.69 19.30 -3.98
CA GLY A 38 2.85 20.47 -3.68
C GLY A 38 1.91 20.90 -4.79
N THR A 39 1.93 20.25 -5.94
CA THR A 39 1.08 20.57 -7.09
C THR A 39 0.04 19.49 -7.30
N ILE A 40 -1.23 19.87 -7.41
CA ILE A 40 -2.30 18.92 -7.70
C ILE A 40 -2.12 18.38 -9.10
N VAL A 41 -2.11 17.04 -9.22
CA VAL A 41 -1.98 16.32 -10.48
C VAL A 41 -3.30 15.63 -10.79
N LYS A 42 -3.84 15.86 -11.98
CA LYS A 42 -5.12 15.26 -12.43
C LYS A 42 -4.96 14.26 -13.56
N ILE A 43 -3.73 13.95 -13.92
CA ILE A 43 -3.41 13.02 -15.02
C ILE A 43 -2.92 11.70 -14.39
N PRO A 44 -3.71 10.59 -14.47
CA PRO A 44 -3.35 9.34 -13.81
C PRO A 44 -2.04 8.71 -14.27
N ASP A 45 -1.71 8.86 -15.55
CA ASP A 45 -0.51 8.26 -16.11
C ASP A 45 0.72 9.18 -16.07
N GLN A 46 0.62 10.31 -15.37
CA GLN A 46 1.79 11.16 -15.17
C GLN A 46 2.88 10.39 -14.44
N LYS A 47 4.09 10.49 -14.94
CA LYS A 47 5.24 9.83 -14.33
C LYS A 47 5.84 10.70 -13.24
N VAL A 48 6.21 10.06 -12.15
CA VAL A 48 6.84 10.71 -11.00
C VAL A 48 8.09 9.92 -10.61
N ASN A 49 9.05 10.62 -9.99
CA ASN A 49 10.20 9.93 -9.41
C ASN A 49 9.79 9.36 -8.06
N GLU A 50 9.61 8.04 -8.00
CA GLU A 50 9.09 7.36 -6.81
C GLU A 50 10.03 7.46 -5.61
N GLN A 51 11.28 7.79 -5.82
CA GLN A 51 12.27 7.89 -4.74
C GLN A 51 12.30 9.28 -4.11
N THR A 52 12.02 10.34 -4.87
CA THR A 52 12.21 11.71 -4.42
C THR A 52 10.92 12.54 -4.37
N ALA A 53 9.87 12.13 -5.06
CA ALA A 53 8.63 12.90 -5.11
C ALA A 53 7.90 12.87 -3.75
N THR A 54 7.42 14.03 -3.34
CA THR A 54 6.53 14.15 -2.18
C THR A 54 5.10 14.01 -2.67
N ILE A 55 4.49 12.86 -2.39
CA ILE A 55 3.14 12.55 -2.85
C ILE A 55 2.18 12.59 -1.68
N ARG A 56 1.04 13.26 -1.87
CA ARG A 56 -0.05 13.26 -0.90
C ARG A 56 -1.33 12.79 -1.59
N CYS A 57 -2.03 11.90 -0.92
CA CYS A 57 -3.29 11.35 -1.39
C CYS A 57 -4.32 11.52 -0.27
N GLN A 58 -5.40 12.23 -0.56
CA GLN A 58 -6.45 12.51 0.42
C GLN A 58 -5.92 13.09 1.73
N GLY A 59 -4.94 14.00 1.64
CA GLY A 59 -4.35 14.67 2.78
C GLY A 59 -3.28 13.88 3.54
N ARG A 60 -2.97 12.66 3.12
CA ARG A 60 -1.94 11.82 3.73
C ARG A 60 -0.70 11.73 2.85
N ASN A 61 0.47 11.72 3.48
CA ASN A 61 1.72 11.48 2.76
C ASN A 61 1.79 10.03 2.31
N VAL A 62 2.22 9.81 1.08
CA VAL A 62 2.44 8.49 0.52
C VAL A 62 3.91 8.38 0.15
N CYS A 63 4.63 7.47 0.82
CA CYS A 63 6.02 7.17 0.53
C CYS A 63 6.08 5.84 -0.20
N TYR A 64 6.67 5.82 -1.40
CA TYR A 64 6.82 4.56 -2.13
C TYR A 64 7.87 3.68 -1.46
N GLU A 65 7.47 2.47 -1.14
CA GLU A 65 8.35 1.44 -0.60
C GLU A 65 8.19 0.16 -1.43
N PRO A 66 9.26 -0.28 -2.12
CA PRO A 66 9.17 -1.48 -2.95
C PRO A 66 8.93 -2.75 -2.13
N VAL A 67 9.40 -2.75 -0.88
CA VAL A 67 9.24 -3.88 0.04
C VAL A 67 8.88 -3.34 1.41
N VAL A 68 7.89 -3.94 2.04
CA VAL A 68 7.52 -3.61 3.42
C VAL A 68 7.53 -4.87 4.27
N TYR A 69 7.83 -4.71 5.56
CA TYR A 69 7.80 -5.79 6.54
C TYR A 69 6.97 -5.33 7.74
N TYR A 70 6.13 -6.22 8.23
CA TYR A 70 5.38 -6.02 9.46
C TYR A 70 5.70 -7.14 10.44
N MET A 71 5.89 -6.77 11.68
CA MET A 71 6.02 -7.72 12.79
C MET A 71 4.75 -7.60 13.63
N MET A 72 4.02 -8.70 13.75
CA MET A 72 2.72 -8.69 14.41
C MET A 72 2.70 -9.70 15.55
N HIS A 73 2.15 -9.30 16.68
CA HIS A 73 1.70 -10.26 17.68
C HIS A 73 0.28 -10.67 17.28
N LYS A 74 0.17 -11.80 16.60
CA LYS A 74 -1.11 -12.30 16.12
C LYS A 74 -1.99 -12.71 17.30
N PRO A 75 -3.20 -12.13 17.44
CA PRO A 75 -4.15 -12.60 18.44
C PRO A 75 -4.84 -13.89 18.00
N ALA A 76 -5.44 -14.59 18.95
CA ALA A 76 -6.31 -15.70 18.63
C ALA A 76 -7.56 -15.20 17.89
N GLY A 77 -8.14 -16.06 17.07
CA GLY A 77 -9.41 -15.77 16.39
C GLY A 77 -9.28 -15.23 14.97
N VAL A 78 -8.06 -14.98 14.48
CA VAL A 78 -7.82 -14.54 13.09
C VAL A 78 -6.97 -15.57 12.36
N VAL A 79 -7.17 -15.69 11.05
CA VAL A 79 -6.43 -16.66 10.23
C VAL A 79 -5.20 -16.02 9.60
N SER A 80 -4.13 -16.81 9.46
CA SER A 80 -2.88 -16.39 8.79
C SER A 80 -3.04 -16.50 7.29
N ALA A 81 -3.79 -15.57 6.71
CA ALA A 81 -4.09 -15.54 5.29
C ALA A 81 -4.16 -14.10 4.80
N THR A 82 -4.06 -13.91 3.48
CA THR A 82 -4.21 -12.59 2.87
C THR A 82 -5.67 -12.18 2.82
N GLU A 83 -6.54 -13.12 2.50
CA GLU A 83 -7.99 -12.91 2.47
C GLU A 83 -8.71 -14.21 2.81
N ASP A 84 -9.92 -14.08 3.32
CA ASP A 84 -10.79 -15.20 3.61
C ASP A 84 -12.24 -14.71 3.52
N LYS A 85 -13.12 -15.55 2.96
CA LYS A 85 -14.51 -15.16 2.73
C LYS A 85 -15.33 -15.09 4.01
N LYS A 86 -14.95 -15.82 5.05
CA LYS A 86 -15.72 -15.93 6.29
C LYS A 86 -14.96 -15.43 7.50
N GLU A 87 -13.64 -15.63 7.53
CA GLU A 87 -12.81 -15.38 8.70
C GLU A 87 -12.06 -14.07 8.57
N LYS A 88 -11.91 -13.38 9.69
CA LYS A 88 -11.03 -12.23 9.78
C LYS A 88 -9.58 -12.69 9.67
N THR A 89 -8.80 -12.02 8.83
CA THR A 89 -7.40 -12.38 8.59
C THR A 89 -6.45 -11.46 9.34
N VAL A 90 -5.17 -11.86 9.40
CA VAL A 90 -4.12 -11.02 9.99
C VAL A 90 -3.96 -9.68 9.25
N LEU A 91 -4.23 -9.63 7.93
CA LEU A 91 -4.17 -8.38 7.19
C LEU A 91 -5.26 -7.39 7.58
N ASP A 92 -6.42 -7.89 8.03
CA ASP A 92 -7.50 -7.03 8.50
C ASP A 92 -7.12 -6.24 9.77
N LEU A 93 -6.08 -6.67 10.49
CA LEU A 93 -5.61 -6.01 11.71
C LEU A 93 -4.63 -4.88 11.43
N LEU A 94 -4.07 -4.81 10.22
CA LEU A 94 -3.13 -3.76 9.86
C LEU A 94 -3.88 -2.47 9.55
N GLU A 95 -3.27 -1.34 9.92
CA GLU A 95 -3.80 -0.03 9.55
C GLU A 95 -3.75 0.15 8.03
N ARG A 96 -4.84 0.60 7.46
CA ARG A 96 -4.91 0.89 6.03
C ARG A 96 -4.44 2.32 5.76
N PRO A 97 -3.82 2.58 4.61
CA PRO A 97 -3.60 1.65 3.50
C PRO A 97 -2.39 0.73 3.73
N VAL A 98 -2.47 -0.46 3.17
CA VAL A 98 -1.40 -1.46 3.21
C VAL A 98 -0.90 -1.70 1.79
N ARG A 99 0.42 -1.77 1.61
CA ARG A 99 1.00 -2.05 0.30
C ARG A 99 0.42 -3.36 -0.24
N THR A 100 0.03 -3.35 -1.52
CA THR A 100 -0.50 -4.56 -2.17
C THR A 100 0.58 -5.64 -2.23
N GLY A 101 0.14 -6.89 -2.13
CA GLY A 101 1.06 -8.03 -2.16
C GLY A 101 1.63 -8.43 -0.81
N VAL A 102 1.30 -7.73 0.27
CA VAL A 102 1.72 -8.13 1.61
C VAL A 102 1.03 -9.44 1.99
N PHE A 103 1.80 -10.39 2.49
CA PHE A 103 1.31 -11.70 2.89
C PHE A 103 2.04 -12.19 4.14
N PRO A 104 1.42 -13.05 4.95
CA PRO A 104 2.11 -13.60 6.12
C PRO A 104 3.23 -14.55 5.72
N VAL A 105 4.37 -14.44 6.39
CA VAL A 105 5.50 -15.35 6.22
C VAL A 105 5.32 -16.47 7.25
N GLY A 106 4.85 -17.62 6.78
CA GLY A 106 4.48 -18.71 7.66
C GLY A 106 3.04 -18.57 8.16
N ARG A 107 2.64 -19.50 8.98
CA ARG A 107 1.25 -19.60 9.44
C ARG A 107 1.21 -20.01 10.89
N LEU A 108 0.35 -19.33 11.66
CA LEU A 108 -0.09 -19.78 12.96
C LEU A 108 -1.56 -20.17 12.86
N ASP A 109 -1.97 -21.17 13.63
CA ASP A 109 -3.36 -21.60 13.65
C ASP A 109 -4.28 -20.44 14.10
N LYS A 110 -5.54 -20.49 13.68
CA LYS A 110 -6.52 -19.45 13.98
C LYS A 110 -6.54 -19.09 15.47
N ASP A 111 -6.54 -20.08 16.34
CA ASP A 111 -6.66 -19.89 17.79
C ASP A 111 -5.30 -19.75 18.50
N THR A 112 -4.22 -19.71 17.76
CA THR A 112 -2.88 -19.55 18.31
C THR A 112 -2.49 -18.08 18.34
N GLU A 113 -1.97 -17.62 19.48
CA GLU A 113 -1.33 -16.32 19.61
C GLU A 113 0.17 -16.44 19.38
N GLY A 114 0.80 -15.43 18.81
CA GLY A 114 2.23 -15.44 18.66
C GLY A 114 2.75 -14.43 17.66
N LEU A 115 4.08 -14.41 17.53
CA LEU A 115 4.77 -13.51 16.60
C LEU A 115 4.60 -14.01 15.17
N LEU A 116 4.16 -13.11 14.30
CA LEU A 116 4.00 -13.37 12.88
C LEU A 116 4.64 -12.24 12.09
N LEU A 117 5.43 -12.61 11.07
CA LEU A 117 6.04 -11.68 10.13
C LEU A 117 5.20 -11.64 8.85
N LEU A 118 4.96 -10.45 8.34
CA LEU A 118 4.23 -10.24 7.09
C LEU A 118 5.06 -9.49 6.06
#